data_a020fae335b2288af625b8b479769f35
#
_entry.id   a020fae335b2288af625b8b479769f35
#
_cell.length_a   1.000
_cell.length_b   1.000
_cell.length_c   1.000
_cell.angle_alpha   90.00
_cell.angle_beta   90.00
_cell.angle_gamma   90.00
#
_symmetry.space_group_name_H-M   'P 1'
#
loop_
_entity.id
_entity.type
_entity.pdbx_description
1 polymer ?
#
loop_
_entity_poly.entity_id
_entity_poly.type
_entity_poly.pdbx_seq_one_letter_code
_entity_poly.pdbx_strand_id
1 'polypeptide(L)'
;VIGGSKRAPRKNIRPFRGKTLWVWSLDATEESKYLDRVVLSTDDDEIAHMGAQECVDVIDRPAELATDDASNEDVLRHAMSLYPHDWVVLLQPTSPLRTAEDIDACLERAQMGDGCITYSDGTWQKNGAVYVAKREWIERHDFHHQGLLKLYMPAERSLDIDYPEDFDK
;
A
#
# COMPACT_ATOMS: atom_id res chain seq x y z
N VAL A 1 2.84 2.10 3.30
CA VAL A 1 3.93 1.55 4.12
C VAL A 1 5.22 1.54 3.32
N ILE A 2 6.24 2.26 3.78
CA ILE A 2 7.53 2.37 3.08
C ILE A 2 8.64 2.06 4.08
N GLY A 3 9.48 1.09 3.79
CA GLY A 3 10.64 0.72 4.60
C GLY A 3 11.83 0.33 3.75
N GLY A 4 12.94 -0.01 4.39
CA GLY A 4 14.12 -0.53 3.71
C GLY A 4 13.81 -1.79 2.91
N SER A 5 14.49 -1.97 1.79
CA SER A 5 14.38 -3.19 0.98
C SER A 5 15.77 -3.80 0.79
N LYS A 6 15.96 -5.04 1.24
CA LYS A 6 17.21 -5.78 1.03
C LYS A 6 17.43 -6.17 -0.43
N ARG A 7 16.35 -6.48 -1.16
CA ARG A 7 16.41 -6.94 -2.56
C ARG A 7 16.74 -5.79 -3.53
N ALA A 8 16.26 -4.58 -3.23
CA ALA A 8 16.55 -3.37 -4.00
C ALA A 8 16.72 -2.19 -3.03
N PRO A 9 17.95 -1.89 -2.57
CA PRO A 9 18.20 -0.79 -1.64
C PRO A 9 17.62 0.52 -2.15
N ARG A 10 16.99 1.30 -1.25
CA ARG A 10 16.34 2.58 -1.56
C ARG A 10 15.26 2.49 -2.67
N LYS A 11 14.67 1.31 -2.87
CA LYS A 11 13.67 1.01 -3.89
C LYS A 11 12.57 2.07 -3.97
N ASN A 12 12.03 2.46 -2.84
CA ASN A 12 10.83 3.30 -2.77
C ASN A 12 11.06 4.75 -3.23
N ILE A 13 12.30 5.25 -3.18
CA ILE A 13 12.68 6.59 -3.68
C ILE A 13 13.42 6.53 -5.01
N ARG A 14 13.59 5.35 -5.57
CA ARG A 14 14.19 5.20 -6.89
C ARG A 14 13.21 5.67 -7.97
N PRO A 15 13.69 6.41 -8.99
CA PRO A 15 12.84 6.84 -10.09
C PRO A 15 12.30 5.65 -10.90
N PHE A 16 10.99 5.67 -11.16
CA PHE A 16 10.30 4.80 -12.10
C PHE A 16 9.44 5.66 -13.01
N ARG A 17 9.67 5.59 -14.32
CA ARG A 17 8.93 6.37 -15.33
C ARG A 17 8.80 7.87 -14.99
N GLY A 18 9.88 8.48 -14.49
CA GLY A 18 9.98 9.93 -14.24
C GLY A 18 9.54 10.43 -12.86
N LYS A 19 9.01 9.57 -11.98
CA LYS A 19 8.68 9.90 -10.58
C LYS A 19 9.31 8.90 -9.62
N THR A 20 9.53 9.27 -8.36
CA THR A 20 9.92 8.31 -7.32
C THR A 20 8.82 7.27 -7.11
N LEU A 21 9.21 6.02 -6.85
CA LEU A 21 8.29 4.88 -6.84
C LEU A 21 7.07 5.09 -5.92
N TRP A 22 7.27 5.64 -4.71
CA TRP A 22 6.17 5.81 -3.77
C TRP A 22 5.15 6.90 -4.19
N VAL A 23 5.59 7.91 -4.97
CA VAL A 23 4.73 9.02 -5.43
C VAL A 23 3.63 8.51 -6.37
N TRP A 24 3.88 7.43 -7.12
CA TRP A 24 2.82 6.79 -7.91
C TRP A 24 1.64 6.32 -7.07
N SER A 25 1.92 5.88 -5.83
CA SER A 25 0.83 5.52 -4.91
C SER A 25 0.08 6.75 -4.42
N LEU A 26 0.78 7.86 -4.18
CA LEU A 26 0.18 9.12 -3.77
C LEU A 26 -0.74 9.67 -4.86
N ASP A 27 -0.26 9.76 -6.11
CA ASP A 27 -1.08 10.22 -7.23
C ASP A 27 -2.40 9.45 -7.34
N ALA A 28 -2.34 8.10 -7.20
CA ALA A 28 -3.53 7.29 -7.25
C ALA A 28 -4.51 7.55 -6.09
N THR A 29 -4.00 8.01 -4.93
CA THR A 29 -4.88 8.37 -3.80
C THR A 29 -5.58 9.70 -4.00
N GLU A 30 -4.93 10.68 -4.64
CA GLU A 30 -5.51 12.01 -4.88
C GLU A 30 -6.73 11.96 -5.81
N GLU A 31 -6.76 11.01 -6.73
CA GLU A 31 -7.86 10.83 -7.68
C GLU A 31 -8.97 9.90 -7.16
N SER A 32 -8.78 9.22 -6.01
CA SER A 32 -9.78 8.32 -5.43
C SER A 32 -10.96 9.10 -4.84
N LYS A 33 -12.17 8.60 -5.04
CA LYS A 33 -13.43 9.21 -4.57
C LYS A 33 -13.73 8.93 -3.09
N TYR A 34 -13.10 7.91 -2.53
CA TYR A 34 -13.49 7.37 -1.23
C TYR A 34 -12.42 7.53 -0.15
N LEU A 35 -11.20 7.93 -0.51
CA LEU A 35 -10.14 8.16 0.46
C LEU A 35 -10.28 9.57 1.03
N ASP A 36 -10.46 9.67 2.34
CA ASP A 36 -10.58 10.93 3.06
C ASP A 36 -9.30 11.34 3.80
N ARG A 37 -8.37 10.40 3.96
CA ARG A 37 -7.06 10.65 4.56
C ARG A 37 -5.98 9.73 3.99
N VAL A 38 -4.84 10.30 3.69
CA VAL A 38 -3.64 9.57 3.26
C VAL A 38 -2.54 9.75 4.29
N VAL A 39 -1.87 8.67 4.67
CA VAL A 39 -0.82 8.68 5.67
C VAL A 39 0.40 7.91 5.14
N LEU A 40 1.56 8.52 5.26
CA LEU A 40 2.84 7.92 4.93
C LEU A 40 3.52 7.43 6.22
N SER A 41 3.63 6.11 6.40
CA SER A 41 4.38 5.54 7.52
C SER A 41 5.77 5.12 7.07
N THR A 42 6.81 5.73 7.64
CA THR A 42 8.22 5.48 7.29
C THR A 42 9.13 5.63 8.49
N ASP A 43 10.25 4.91 8.47
CA ASP A 43 11.40 5.02 9.39
C ASP A 43 12.58 5.76 8.76
N ASP A 44 12.43 6.24 7.53
CA ASP A 44 13.47 6.92 6.74
C ASP A 44 13.20 8.42 6.73
N ASP A 45 14.13 9.21 7.30
CA ASP A 45 14.04 10.67 7.42
C ASP A 45 13.92 11.38 6.06
N GLU A 46 14.58 10.85 5.01
CA GLU A 46 14.49 11.41 3.67
C GLU A 46 13.10 11.21 3.06
N ILE A 47 12.53 10.02 3.23
CA ILE A 47 11.17 9.72 2.78
C ILE A 47 10.16 10.56 3.58
N ALA A 48 10.37 10.72 4.90
CA ALA A 48 9.53 11.55 5.74
C ALA A 48 9.55 13.03 5.27
N HIS A 49 10.75 13.54 4.97
CA HIS A 49 10.90 14.89 4.43
C HIS A 49 10.21 15.06 3.07
N MET A 50 10.36 14.10 2.17
CA MET A 50 9.66 14.10 0.88
C MET A 50 8.13 14.08 1.06
N GLY A 51 7.62 13.24 1.98
CA GLY A 51 6.19 13.19 2.29
C GLY A 51 5.64 14.53 2.80
N ALA A 52 6.40 15.22 3.65
CA ALA A 52 6.04 16.55 4.13
C ALA A 52 6.02 17.61 3.00
N GLN A 53 6.89 17.50 2.01
CA GLN A 53 6.89 18.37 0.82
C GLN A 53 5.65 18.12 -0.06
N GLU A 54 5.17 16.89 -0.15
CA GLU A 54 3.92 16.52 -0.85
C GLU A 54 2.66 16.74 0.00
N CYS A 55 2.77 17.39 1.17
CA CYS A 55 1.66 17.68 2.09
C CYS A 55 0.92 16.43 2.60
N VAL A 56 1.61 15.28 2.72
CA VAL A 56 1.05 14.05 3.26
C VAL A 56 1.30 13.97 4.76
N ASP A 57 0.33 13.50 5.52
CA ASP A 57 0.53 13.19 6.94
C ASP A 57 1.59 12.09 7.10
N VAL A 58 2.67 12.39 7.82
CA VAL A 58 3.78 11.44 8.04
C VAL A 58 3.67 10.84 9.45
N ILE A 59 3.75 9.52 9.52
CA ILE A 59 3.94 8.76 10.77
C ILE A 59 5.40 8.32 10.85
N ASP A 60 6.09 8.78 11.88
CA ASP A 60 7.39 8.22 12.26
C ASP A 60 7.18 6.78 12.76
N ARG A 61 7.72 5.83 12.01
CA ARG A 61 7.54 4.40 12.29
C ARG A 61 8.54 3.95 13.33
N PRO A 62 8.09 3.35 14.46
CA PRO A 62 8.97 2.77 15.45
C PRO A 62 9.94 1.74 14.85
N ALA A 63 11.17 1.71 15.35
CA ALA A 63 12.23 0.85 14.83
C ALA A 63 11.86 -0.65 14.83
N GLU A 64 11.08 -1.10 15.80
CA GLU A 64 10.56 -2.46 15.89
C GLU A 64 9.60 -2.83 14.75
N LEU A 65 8.95 -1.82 14.14
CA LEU A 65 8.08 -1.99 12.97
C LEU A 65 8.79 -1.72 11.63
N ALA A 66 10.08 -1.40 11.68
CA ALA A 66 10.92 -1.15 10.51
C ALA A 66 11.82 -2.34 10.16
N THR A 67 11.66 -3.47 10.83
CA THR A 67 12.42 -4.70 10.60
C THR A 67 11.84 -5.50 9.43
N ASP A 68 12.64 -6.42 8.88
CA ASP A 68 12.17 -7.33 7.82
C ASP A 68 11.11 -8.33 8.29
N ASP A 69 11.03 -8.56 9.59
CA ASP A 69 10.07 -9.48 10.21
C ASP A 69 8.75 -8.78 10.59
N ALA A 70 8.73 -7.45 10.57
CA ALA A 70 7.52 -6.68 10.85
C ALA A 70 6.47 -6.89 9.77
N SER A 71 5.26 -7.29 10.16
CA SER A 71 4.17 -7.48 9.22
C SER A 71 3.57 -6.15 8.76
N ASN A 72 2.97 -6.14 7.57
CA ASN A 72 2.19 -5.00 7.11
C ASN A 72 1.05 -4.67 8.08
N GLU A 73 0.48 -5.69 8.68
CA GLU A 73 -0.63 -5.57 9.63
C GLU A 73 -0.21 -4.86 10.91
N ASP A 74 1.01 -5.11 11.43
CA ASP A 74 1.50 -4.41 12.62
C ASP A 74 1.73 -2.93 12.33
N VAL A 75 2.24 -2.60 11.14
CA VAL A 75 2.37 -1.20 10.71
C VAL A 75 0.99 -0.55 10.54
N LEU A 76 0.00 -1.27 10.00
CA LEU A 76 -1.38 -0.76 9.91
C LEU A 76 -2.01 -0.55 11.28
N ARG A 77 -1.84 -1.49 12.23
CA ARG A 77 -2.33 -1.35 13.62
C ARG A 77 -1.72 -0.11 14.28
N HIS A 78 -0.43 0.13 14.08
CA HIS A 78 0.23 1.34 14.57
C HIS A 78 -0.40 2.60 13.95
N ALA A 79 -0.55 2.67 12.64
CA ALA A 79 -1.19 3.81 11.98
C ALA A 79 -2.63 4.03 12.46
N MET A 80 -3.42 2.95 12.59
CA MET A 80 -4.79 3.00 13.08
C MET A 80 -4.90 3.42 14.54
N SER A 81 -3.86 3.23 15.36
CA SER A 81 -3.83 3.72 16.74
C SER A 81 -3.74 5.25 16.81
N LEU A 82 -3.09 5.86 15.82
CA LEU A 82 -2.93 7.31 15.70
C LEU A 82 -4.10 7.96 14.96
N TYR A 83 -4.67 7.24 13.99
CA TYR A 83 -5.76 7.71 13.13
C TYR A 83 -6.92 6.72 13.18
N PRO A 84 -7.91 6.92 14.07
CA PRO A 84 -9.02 5.99 14.27
C PRO A 84 -10.07 6.13 13.14
N HIS A 85 -10.04 5.23 12.19
CA HIS A 85 -11.03 5.07 11.12
C HIS A 85 -11.58 3.64 11.11
N ASP A 86 -12.76 3.45 10.57
CA ASP A 86 -13.42 2.13 10.50
C ASP A 86 -12.83 1.24 9.41
N TRP A 87 -12.29 1.86 8.35
CA TRP A 87 -11.67 1.18 7.22
C TRP A 87 -10.21 1.61 7.07
N VAL A 88 -9.39 0.69 6.61
CA VAL A 88 -8.00 0.94 6.25
C VAL A 88 -7.70 0.41 4.86
N VAL A 89 -6.94 1.20 4.11
CA VAL A 89 -6.42 0.83 2.80
C VAL A 89 -4.90 0.79 2.88
N LEU A 90 -4.30 -0.35 2.54
CA LEU A 90 -2.86 -0.45 2.37
C LEU A 90 -2.53 -0.41 0.88
N LEU A 91 -1.68 0.53 0.51
CA LEU A 91 -1.11 0.66 -0.82
C LEU A 91 0.40 0.43 -0.73
N GLN A 92 0.89 -0.59 -1.40
CA GLN A 92 2.33 -0.85 -1.44
C GLN A 92 2.96 -0.02 -2.58
N PRO A 93 4.08 0.69 -2.32
CA PRO A 93 4.79 1.46 -3.36
C PRO A 93 5.24 0.63 -4.55
N THR A 94 5.46 -0.67 -4.33
CA THR A 94 5.93 -1.61 -5.36
C THR A 94 4.95 -1.87 -6.50
N SER A 95 3.71 -1.41 -6.37
CA SER A 95 2.68 -1.54 -7.41
C SER A 95 2.35 -0.16 -8.01
N PRO A 96 3.27 0.44 -8.81
CA PRO A 96 3.14 1.83 -9.29
C PRO A 96 2.06 2.03 -10.35
N LEU A 97 1.59 0.97 -11.00
CA LEU A 97 0.65 1.08 -12.13
C LEU A 97 -0.81 0.94 -11.71
N ARG A 98 -1.11 0.82 -10.39
CA ARG A 98 -2.50 0.90 -9.92
C ARG A 98 -3.05 2.29 -10.17
N THR A 99 -4.35 2.38 -10.41
CA THR A 99 -5.08 3.63 -10.61
C THR A 99 -6.04 3.90 -9.45
N ALA A 100 -6.61 5.11 -9.40
CA ALA A 100 -7.66 5.44 -8.45
C ALA A 100 -8.89 4.54 -8.61
N GLU A 101 -9.24 4.18 -9.86
CA GLU A 101 -10.35 3.27 -10.14
C GLU A 101 -10.13 1.87 -9.54
N ASP A 102 -8.89 1.38 -9.50
CA ASP A 102 -8.58 0.11 -8.84
C ASP A 102 -8.78 0.20 -7.32
N ILE A 103 -8.42 1.34 -6.72
CA ILE A 103 -8.64 1.60 -5.29
C ILE A 103 -10.14 1.67 -5.00
N ASP A 104 -10.87 2.47 -5.77
CA ASP A 104 -12.31 2.69 -5.60
C ASP A 104 -13.09 1.38 -5.78
N ALA A 105 -12.80 0.61 -6.83
CA ALA A 105 -13.44 -0.69 -7.07
C ALA A 105 -13.16 -1.70 -5.93
N CYS A 106 -11.93 -1.66 -5.35
CA CYS A 106 -11.60 -2.52 -4.22
C CYS A 106 -12.37 -2.10 -2.96
N LEU A 107 -12.52 -0.79 -2.72
CA LEU A 107 -13.33 -0.24 -1.62
C LEU A 107 -14.82 -0.57 -1.77
N GLU A 108 -15.39 -0.39 -2.95
CA GLU A 108 -16.78 -0.74 -3.24
C GLU A 108 -17.04 -2.23 -2.99
N ARG A 109 -16.13 -3.09 -3.47
CA ARG A 109 -16.25 -4.53 -3.25
C ARG A 109 -16.08 -4.91 -1.79
N ALA A 110 -15.19 -4.25 -1.06
CA ALA A 110 -14.95 -4.51 0.37
C ALA A 110 -16.19 -4.29 1.22
N GLN A 111 -17.10 -3.40 0.84
CA GLN A 111 -18.37 -3.15 1.56
C GLN A 111 -19.31 -4.36 1.59
N MET A 112 -19.11 -5.34 0.72
CA MET A 112 -19.89 -6.58 0.70
C MET A 112 -19.39 -7.63 1.71
N GLY A 113 -18.34 -7.31 2.50
CA GLY A 113 -17.72 -8.21 3.47
C GLY A 113 -16.86 -7.46 4.50
N ASP A 114 -15.78 -8.07 4.93
CA ASP A 114 -14.86 -7.48 5.90
C ASP A 114 -13.63 -6.83 5.24
N GLY A 115 -13.54 -6.91 3.91
CA GLY A 115 -12.50 -6.31 3.12
C GLY A 115 -12.33 -6.96 1.76
N CYS A 116 -11.34 -6.46 1.01
CA CYS A 116 -11.02 -6.93 -0.34
C CYS A 116 -9.52 -6.80 -0.61
N ILE A 117 -8.98 -7.73 -1.38
CA ILE A 117 -7.57 -7.70 -1.83
C ILE A 117 -7.53 -7.85 -3.34
N THR A 118 -6.60 -7.13 -3.98
CA THR A 118 -6.39 -7.24 -5.43
C THR A 118 -5.49 -8.41 -5.82
N TYR A 119 -5.84 -9.01 -6.93
CA TYR A 119 -5.13 -10.11 -7.60
C TYR A 119 -4.88 -9.76 -9.06
N SER A 120 -3.79 -10.25 -9.62
CA SER A 120 -3.53 -10.13 -11.05
C SER A 120 -4.43 -11.08 -11.85
N ASP A 121 -5.12 -10.55 -12.86
CA ASP A 121 -5.85 -11.36 -13.83
C ASP A 121 -4.87 -12.22 -14.65
N GLY A 122 -5.24 -13.46 -14.88
CA GLY A 122 -4.42 -14.45 -15.59
C GLY A 122 -3.42 -15.22 -14.72
N THR A 123 -2.84 -14.65 -13.66
CA THR A 123 -1.95 -15.37 -12.73
C THR A 123 -2.64 -15.82 -11.46
N TRP A 124 -3.75 -15.18 -11.09
CA TRP A 124 -4.53 -15.44 -9.87
C TRP A 124 -3.74 -15.25 -8.58
N GLN A 125 -2.62 -14.52 -8.63
CA GLN A 125 -1.77 -14.21 -7.49
C GLN A 125 -2.09 -12.83 -6.94
N LYS A 126 -1.92 -12.65 -5.62
CA LYS A 126 -1.96 -11.33 -4.99
C LYS A 126 -0.91 -10.45 -5.66
N ASN A 127 -1.31 -9.25 -6.09
CA ASN A 127 -0.41 -8.34 -6.81
C ASN A 127 0.12 -7.19 -5.95
N GLY A 128 -0.22 -7.16 -4.66
CA GLY A 128 0.26 -6.13 -3.74
C GLY A 128 -0.34 -4.73 -3.94
N ALA A 129 -1.21 -4.55 -4.93
CA ALA A 129 -1.64 -3.22 -5.34
C ALA A 129 -2.58 -2.56 -4.32
N VAL A 130 -3.67 -3.22 -3.91
CA VAL A 130 -4.64 -2.67 -2.97
C VAL A 130 -5.09 -3.74 -1.98
N TYR A 131 -5.02 -3.41 -0.70
CA TYR A 131 -5.58 -4.19 0.40
C TYR A 131 -6.53 -3.31 1.18
N VAL A 132 -7.77 -3.72 1.29
CA VAL A 132 -8.82 -3.01 2.05
C VAL A 132 -9.33 -3.93 3.14
N ALA A 133 -9.43 -3.44 4.36
CA ALA A 133 -10.09 -4.19 5.43
C ALA A 133 -10.73 -3.26 6.46
N LYS A 134 -11.72 -3.78 7.17
CA LYS A 134 -12.24 -3.15 8.39
C LYS A 134 -11.19 -3.15 9.47
N ARG A 135 -11.17 -2.09 10.30
CA ARG A 135 -10.32 -1.99 11.49
C ARG A 135 -10.41 -3.25 12.35
N GLU A 136 -11.63 -3.63 12.75
CA GLU A 136 -11.86 -4.79 13.63
C GLU A 136 -11.39 -6.12 13.03
N TRP A 137 -11.31 -6.20 11.68
CA TRP A 137 -10.77 -7.37 11.01
C TRP A 137 -9.25 -7.42 11.13
N ILE A 138 -8.54 -6.29 10.87
CA ILE A 138 -7.07 -6.16 10.99
C ILE A 138 -6.60 -6.38 12.44
N GLU A 139 -7.42 -6.01 13.43
CA GLU A 139 -7.08 -6.24 14.85
C GLU A 139 -7.00 -7.73 15.20
N ARG A 140 -7.69 -8.60 14.46
CA ARG A 140 -7.81 -10.04 14.75
C ARG A 140 -7.14 -10.96 13.73
N HIS A 141 -6.87 -10.48 12.53
CA HIS A 141 -6.40 -11.28 11.42
C HIS A 141 -5.24 -10.59 10.68
N ASP A 142 -4.59 -11.35 9.81
CA ASP A 142 -3.63 -10.85 8.82
C ASP A 142 -4.17 -11.06 7.39
N PHE A 143 -3.54 -10.44 6.40
CA PHE A 143 -3.95 -10.54 5.00
C PHE A 143 -3.70 -11.94 4.37
N HIS A 144 -3.09 -12.86 5.10
CA HIS A 144 -2.99 -14.27 4.71
C HIS A 144 -4.21 -15.08 5.14
N HIS A 145 -4.98 -14.56 6.12
CA HIS A 145 -6.23 -15.19 6.56
C HIS A 145 -7.26 -15.22 5.42
N GLN A 146 -7.99 -16.33 5.32
CA GLN A 146 -9.11 -16.43 4.37
C GLN A 146 -10.31 -15.63 4.90
N GLY A 147 -11.07 -15.04 4.00
CA GLY A 147 -12.30 -14.30 4.35
C GLY A 147 -12.42 -12.95 3.67
N LEU A 148 -11.32 -12.40 3.14
CA LEU A 148 -11.40 -11.19 2.33
C LEU A 148 -11.84 -11.51 0.90
N LEU A 149 -12.62 -10.61 0.33
CA LEU A 149 -13.05 -10.70 -1.07
C LEU A 149 -11.87 -10.48 -2.02
N LYS A 150 -12.02 -10.92 -3.25
CA LYS A 150 -11.01 -10.78 -4.29
C LYS A 150 -11.51 -9.85 -5.37
N LEU A 151 -10.64 -8.94 -5.82
CA LEU A 151 -10.81 -8.13 -7.03
C LEU A 151 -9.67 -8.45 -7.99
N TYR A 152 -9.99 -8.75 -9.23
CA TYR A 152 -8.99 -9.04 -10.26
C TYR A 152 -8.68 -7.77 -11.04
N MET A 153 -7.41 -7.38 -11.05
CA MET A 153 -6.88 -6.26 -11.82
C MET A 153 -6.26 -6.76 -13.12
N PRO A 154 -6.34 -5.97 -14.21
CA PRO A 154 -5.65 -6.28 -15.45
C PRO A 154 -4.14 -6.52 -15.23
N ALA A 155 -3.58 -7.47 -15.96
CA ALA A 155 -2.18 -7.86 -15.84
C ALA A 155 -1.21 -6.68 -16.08
N GLU A 156 -1.55 -5.80 -17.00
CA GLU A 156 -0.76 -4.60 -17.35
C GLU A 156 -0.68 -3.56 -16.23
N ARG A 157 -1.60 -3.58 -15.25
CA ARG A 157 -1.56 -2.75 -14.04
C ARG A 157 -1.12 -3.50 -12.79
N SER A 158 -0.82 -4.78 -12.92
CA SER A 158 -0.42 -5.67 -11.82
C SER A 158 1.10 -5.83 -11.68
N LEU A 159 1.87 -4.86 -12.20
CA LEU A 159 3.33 -4.85 -12.02
C LEU A 159 3.67 -4.71 -10.54
N ASP A 160 4.52 -5.62 -10.05
CA ASP A 160 5.14 -5.55 -8.73
C ASP A 160 6.67 -5.38 -8.90
N ILE A 161 7.22 -4.30 -8.36
CA ILE A 161 8.65 -3.98 -8.44
C ILE A 161 9.34 -4.54 -7.21
N ASP A 162 9.96 -5.70 -7.36
CA ASP A 162 10.69 -6.38 -6.29
C ASP A 162 12.20 -6.38 -6.49
N TYR A 163 12.66 -6.37 -7.74
CA TYR A 163 14.05 -6.46 -8.12
C TYR A 163 14.49 -5.25 -8.95
N PRO A 164 15.81 -4.95 -9.03
CA PRO A 164 16.31 -3.83 -9.83
C PRO A 164 15.90 -3.86 -11.30
N GLU A 165 15.79 -5.03 -11.90
CA GLU A 165 15.39 -5.24 -13.29
C GLU A 165 13.92 -4.95 -13.57
N ASP A 166 13.07 -4.91 -12.54
CA ASP A 166 11.66 -4.55 -12.69
C ASP A 166 11.47 -3.07 -13.03
N PHE A 167 12.46 -2.23 -12.73
CA PHE A 167 12.42 -0.81 -13.08
C PHE A 167 12.54 -0.53 -14.58
N ASP A 168 12.95 -1.52 -15.36
CA ASP A 168 13.11 -1.41 -16.81
C ASP A 168 11.83 -1.79 -17.58
N LYS A 169 10.76 -2.16 -16.86
CA LYS A 169 9.46 -2.59 -17.42
C LYS A 169 8.48 -1.40 -17.68
#